data_6900e35b994dae5fed7788295f716be9
#
_entry.id   6900e35b994dae5fed7788295f716be9
#
_cell.length_a   1.000
_cell.length_b   1.000
_cell.length_c   1.000
_cell.angle_alpha   90.00
_cell.angle_beta   90.00
_cell.angle_gamma   90.00
#
_symmetry.space_group_name_H-M   'P 1'
#
loop_
_entity.id
_entity.type
_entity.pdbx_description
1 polymer ?
#
loop_
_entity_poly.entity_id
_entity_poly.type
_entity_poly.pdbx_seq_one_letter_code
_entity_poly.pdbx_strand_id
1 'polypeptide(L)'
;VVYGSSILQGASASRPGMAYPARLSRSSGYNFINLGLSGNGKMEKEVAEMLADIDADAFILDCIPNPSPKEITDRTVDFVMTLRQKHPDTPIIVIQTLIRETGNFNQKARENVKRQNEAIAEQVEVLRKKNVKNLYFIKEDQFLGTDHEGTVDGTHPNDLGFDRMLKKYKLAISKILKIKFKAE
;
A
#
# COMPACT_ATOMS: atom_id res chain seq x y z
N VAL A 1 -0.08 -4.60 -10.61
CA VAL A 1 0.49 -3.25 -10.44
C VAL A 1 0.41 -2.85 -8.98
N VAL A 2 1.49 -2.29 -8.44
CA VAL A 2 1.52 -1.75 -7.07
C VAL A 2 1.84 -0.26 -7.15
N TYR A 3 0.94 0.58 -6.64
CA TYR A 3 1.07 2.03 -6.63
C TYR A 3 1.24 2.54 -5.21
N GLY A 4 2.20 3.43 -4.98
CA GLY A 4 2.41 3.93 -3.62
C GLY A 4 3.54 4.92 -3.41
N SER A 5 4.07 4.90 -2.19
CA SER A 5 5.00 5.87 -1.64
C SER A 5 6.48 5.51 -1.82
N SER A 6 7.37 6.26 -1.15
CA SER A 6 8.80 5.91 -0.99
C SER A 6 9.01 4.54 -0.33
N ILE A 7 8.10 4.11 0.52
CA ILE A 7 8.17 2.79 1.18
C ILE A 7 8.00 1.69 0.12
N LEU A 8 6.99 1.82 -0.74
CA LEU A 8 6.81 0.91 -1.88
C LEU A 8 8.02 0.94 -2.82
N GLN A 9 8.55 2.13 -3.11
CA GLN A 9 9.74 2.29 -3.96
C GLN A 9 10.95 1.53 -3.40
N GLY A 10 11.01 1.35 -2.08
CA GLY A 10 12.08 0.66 -1.39
C GLY A 10 13.13 1.60 -0.78
N ALA A 11 12.73 2.83 -0.43
CA ALA A 11 13.59 3.73 0.31
C ALA A 11 14.07 3.08 1.60
N SER A 12 15.38 3.18 1.87
CA SER A 12 16.08 2.56 3.00
C SER A 12 16.23 1.03 2.97
N ALA A 13 15.78 0.36 1.92
CA ALA A 13 16.22 -1.00 1.66
C ALA A 13 17.73 -1.01 1.34
N SER A 14 18.47 -2.03 1.79
CA SER A 14 19.92 -2.15 1.55
C SER A 14 20.28 -2.23 0.07
N ARG A 15 19.36 -2.68 -0.76
CA ARG A 15 19.45 -2.75 -2.21
C ARG A 15 18.06 -2.88 -2.84
N PRO A 16 17.85 -2.53 -4.13
CA PRO A 16 16.52 -2.57 -4.78
C PRO A 16 15.81 -3.93 -4.67
N GLY A 17 16.55 -5.02 -4.69
CA GLY A 17 16.00 -6.37 -4.55
C GLY A 17 15.45 -6.71 -3.16
N MET A 18 15.66 -5.86 -2.13
CA MET A 18 15.11 -6.03 -0.79
C MET A 18 13.79 -5.28 -0.57
N ALA A 19 13.43 -4.36 -1.46
CA ALA A 19 12.10 -3.77 -1.46
C ALA A 19 11.02 -4.88 -1.58
N TYR A 20 9.94 -4.75 -0.83
CA TYR A 20 8.94 -5.82 -0.75
C TYR A 20 8.31 -6.20 -2.10
N PRO A 21 8.07 -5.30 -3.08
CA PRO A 21 7.51 -5.71 -4.38
C PRO A 21 8.45 -6.61 -5.17
N ALA A 22 9.76 -6.32 -5.14
CA ALA A 22 10.76 -7.19 -5.77
C ALA A 22 10.80 -8.59 -5.14
N ARG A 23 10.61 -8.66 -3.83
CA ARG A 23 10.53 -9.93 -3.09
C ARG A 23 9.21 -10.66 -3.36
N LEU A 24 8.09 -9.95 -3.46
CA LEU A 24 6.82 -10.54 -3.91
C LEU A 24 6.96 -11.16 -5.29
N SER A 25 7.57 -10.45 -6.26
CA SER A 25 7.83 -10.98 -7.60
C SER A 25 8.64 -12.27 -7.56
N ARG A 26 9.81 -12.25 -6.90
CA ARG A 26 10.70 -13.44 -6.85
C ARG A 26 10.05 -14.65 -6.21
N SER A 27 9.31 -14.44 -5.14
CA SER A 27 8.72 -15.55 -4.39
C SER A 27 7.43 -16.10 -5.00
N SER A 28 6.73 -15.32 -5.82
CA SER A 28 5.51 -15.77 -6.50
C SER A 28 5.74 -16.21 -7.95
N GLY A 29 6.75 -15.66 -8.62
CA GLY A 29 6.95 -15.79 -10.06
C GLY A 29 6.09 -14.84 -10.89
N TYR A 30 5.24 -14.01 -10.28
CA TYR A 30 4.47 -12.98 -10.96
C TYR A 30 5.26 -11.66 -11.06
N ASN A 31 4.94 -10.87 -12.08
CA ASN A 31 5.51 -9.53 -12.22
C ASN A 31 4.75 -8.53 -11.34
N PHE A 32 5.40 -7.98 -10.33
CA PHE A 32 4.89 -6.88 -9.53
C PHE A 32 5.50 -5.58 -10.03
N ILE A 33 4.75 -4.85 -10.86
CA ILE A 33 5.16 -3.53 -11.38
C ILE A 33 5.15 -2.53 -10.22
N ASN A 34 6.32 -2.07 -9.82
CA ASN A 34 6.49 -1.13 -8.70
C ASN A 34 6.40 0.32 -9.19
N LEU A 35 5.30 0.99 -8.86
CA LEU A 35 5.06 2.41 -9.12
C LEU A 35 5.10 3.19 -7.79
N GLY A 36 6.19 3.04 -7.05
CA GLY A 36 6.48 3.82 -5.85
C GLY A 36 6.96 5.22 -6.23
N LEU A 37 6.20 6.25 -5.84
CA LEU A 37 6.48 7.66 -6.11
C LEU A 37 6.80 8.38 -4.80
N SER A 38 8.10 8.48 -4.49
CA SER A 38 8.59 9.04 -3.23
C SER A 38 8.07 10.48 -2.99
N GLY A 39 7.44 10.72 -1.85
CA GLY A 39 6.84 12.00 -1.50
C GLY A 39 5.58 12.39 -2.30
N ASN A 40 5.30 11.65 -3.37
CA ASN A 40 4.15 11.78 -4.25
C ASN A 40 3.29 10.50 -4.15
N GLY A 41 2.49 10.19 -5.17
CA GLY A 41 1.59 9.04 -5.05
C GLY A 41 0.47 9.35 -4.07
N LYS A 42 -0.29 10.41 -4.37
CA LYS A 42 -1.35 10.95 -3.51
C LYS A 42 -2.74 10.77 -4.11
N MET A 43 -2.90 9.73 -4.91
CA MET A 43 -4.15 9.41 -5.62
C MET A 43 -4.58 10.56 -6.55
N GLU A 44 -3.65 11.12 -7.31
CA GLU A 44 -3.90 12.11 -8.33
C GLU A 44 -4.71 11.51 -9.48
N LYS A 45 -5.63 12.30 -10.03
CA LYS A 45 -6.53 11.86 -11.11
C LYS A 45 -5.76 11.34 -12.32
N GLU A 46 -4.73 12.06 -12.73
CA GLU A 46 -3.90 11.72 -13.89
C GLU A 46 -3.19 10.38 -13.69
N VAL A 47 -2.80 10.07 -12.45
CA VAL A 47 -2.20 8.78 -12.11
C VAL A 47 -3.25 7.66 -12.17
N ALA A 48 -4.48 7.92 -11.73
CA ALA A 48 -5.56 6.94 -11.84
C ALA A 48 -5.85 6.60 -13.32
N GLU A 49 -5.89 7.61 -14.19
CA GLU A 49 -6.10 7.45 -15.64
C GLU A 49 -4.96 6.64 -16.27
N MET A 50 -3.70 6.94 -15.93
CA MET A 50 -2.53 6.21 -16.40
C MET A 50 -2.54 4.74 -15.91
N LEU A 51 -2.88 4.49 -14.64
CA LEU A 51 -2.98 3.14 -14.10
C LEU A 51 -4.10 2.34 -14.77
N ALA A 52 -5.21 3.00 -15.08
CA ALA A 52 -6.34 2.37 -15.75
C ALA A 52 -6.01 1.92 -17.19
N ASP A 53 -4.95 2.43 -17.81
CA ASP A 53 -4.47 1.98 -19.11
C ASP A 53 -3.58 0.72 -19.05
N ILE A 54 -3.21 0.28 -17.85
CA ILE A 54 -2.37 -0.90 -17.67
C ILE A 54 -3.26 -2.14 -17.55
N ASP A 55 -3.06 -3.12 -18.44
CA ASP A 55 -3.69 -4.44 -18.33
C ASP A 55 -3.06 -5.21 -17.15
N ALA A 56 -3.74 -5.18 -16.01
CA ALA A 56 -3.25 -5.71 -14.75
C ALA A 56 -4.20 -6.76 -14.16
N ASP A 57 -3.63 -7.86 -13.65
CA ASP A 57 -4.38 -8.88 -12.91
C ASP A 57 -4.85 -8.41 -11.53
N ALA A 58 -4.21 -7.39 -10.97
CA ALA A 58 -4.60 -6.76 -9.71
C ALA A 58 -3.98 -5.36 -9.57
N PHE A 59 -4.67 -4.47 -8.88
CA PHE A 59 -4.16 -3.19 -8.42
C PHE A 59 -3.99 -3.21 -6.89
N ILE A 60 -2.79 -2.88 -6.43
CA ILE A 60 -2.48 -2.76 -4.99
C ILE A 60 -2.14 -1.29 -4.71
N LEU A 61 -2.95 -0.65 -3.88
CA LEU A 61 -2.85 0.76 -3.53
C LEU A 61 -2.20 0.89 -2.14
N ASP A 62 -0.89 1.08 -2.11
CA ASP A 62 -0.06 1.29 -0.90
C ASP A 62 0.47 2.74 -0.86
N CYS A 63 -0.42 3.69 -1.17
CA CYS A 63 -0.08 5.10 -1.31
C CYS A 63 -0.40 5.96 -0.07
N ILE A 64 -1.06 5.40 0.93
CA ILE A 64 -1.57 6.13 2.10
C ILE A 64 -0.49 6.87 2.92
N PRO A 65 0.80 6.47 2.93
CA PRO A 65 1.83 7.26 3.61
C PRO A 65 1.98 8.71 3.14
N ASN A 66 1.64 9.05 1.89
CA ASN A 66 1.94 10.36 1.29
C ASN A 66 0.79 11.38 1.35
N PRO A 67 -0.47 11.04 1.04
CA PRO A 67 -1.55 12.02 1.05
C PRO A 67 -1.91 12.43 2.48
N SER A 68 -2.33 13.68 2.64
CA SER A 68 -2.98 14.14 3.87
C SER A 68 -4.32 13.42 4.07
N PRO A 69 -4.87 13.38 5.31
CA PRO A 69 -6.21 12.83 5.55
C PRO A 69 -7.28 13.46 4.65
N LYS A 70 -7.17 14.77 4.38
CA LYS A 70 -8.09 15.47 3.47
C LYS A 70 -7.96 14.96 2.03
N GLU A 71 -6.74 14.82 1.51
CA GLU A 71 -6.52 14.30 0.16
C GLU A 71 -7.03 12.85 0.04
N ILE A 72 -6.88 12.02 1.08
CA ILE A 72 -7.45 10.67 1.13
C ILE A 72 -8.98 10.74 0.99
N THR A 73 -9.63 11.59 1.78
CA THR A 73 -11.09 11.74 1.74
C THR A 73 -11.57 12.24 0.39
N ASP A 74 -10.89 13.21 -0.18
CA ASP A 74 -11.32 13.88 -1.42
C ASP A 74 -11.09 13.02 -2.67
N ARG A 75 -10.06 12.13 -2.68
CA ARG A 75 -9.56 11.51 -3.91
C ARG A 75 -9.81 10.01 -4.02
N THR A 76 -9.91 9.28 -2.89
CA THR A 76 -9.91 7.81 -2.94
C THR A 76 -11.06 7.24 -3.76
N VAL A 77 -12.26 7.77 -3.61
CA VAL A 77 -13.44 7.24 -4.32
C VAL A 77 -13.26 7.39 -5.82
N ASP A 78 -12.91 8.60 -6.27
CA ASP A 78 -12.75 8.88 -7.70
C ASP A 78 -11.58 8.09 -8.30
N PHE A 79 -10.47 7.96 -7.57
CA PHE A 79 -9.32 7.15 -7.99
C PHE A 79 -9.71 5.69 -8.23
N VAL A 80 -10.38 5.07 -7.26
CA VAL A 80 -10.84 3.68 -7.38
C VAL A 80 -11.89 3.51 -8.46
N MET A 81 -12.82 4.46 -8.61
CA MET A 81 -13.85 4.42 -9.63
C MET A 81 -13.28 4.57 -11.04
N THR A 82 -12.22 5.38 -11.22
CA THR A 82 -11.50 5.49 -12.49
C THR A 82 -10.89 4.15 -12.89
N LEU A 83 -10.22 3.45 -11.97
CA LEU A 83 -9.72 2.10 -12.23
C LEU A 83 -10.88 1.14 -12.58
N ARG A 84 -11.95 1.20 -11.82
CA ARG A 84 -13.10 0.29 -11.98
C ARG A 84 -13.83 0.45 -13.32
N GLN A 85 -13.82 1.64 -13.91
CA GLN A 85 -14.42 1.89 -15.22
C GLN A 85 -13.79 1.04 -16.33
N LYS A 86 -12.46 0.87 -16.31
CA LYS A 86 -11.74 0.06 -17.31
C LYS A 86 -11.52 -1.39 -16.84
N HIS A 87 -11.51 -1.63 -15.55
CA HIS A 87 -11.25 -2.92 -14.92
C HIS A 87 -12.39 -3.32 -13.98
N PRO A 88 -13.57 -3.70 -14.52
CA PRO A 88 -14.80 -3.92 -13.73
C PRO A 88 -14.65 -5.02 -12.68
N ASP A 89 -13.86 -6.06 -12.97
CA ASP A 89 -13.73 -7.25 -12.11
C ASP A 89 -12.34 -7.46 -11.52
N THR A 90 -11.34 -6.69 -11.95
CA THR A 90 -9.97 -6.82 -11.46
C THR A 90 -9.88 -6.51 -9.96
N PRO A 91 -9.24 -7.34 -9.14
CA PRO A 91 -9.04 -7.07 -7.71
C PRO A 91 -8.35 -5.73 -7.46
N ILE A 92 -8.92 -4.92 -6.58
CA ILE A 92 -8.29 -3.70 -6.06
C ILE A 92 -8.06 -3.90 -4.57
N ILE A 93 -6.81 -3.83 -4.14
CA ILE A 93 -6.39 -4.02 -2.76
C ILE A 93 -5.89 -2.69 -2.22
N VAL A 94 -6.56 -2.15 -1.22
CA VAL A 94 -6.15 -0.92 -0.53
C VAL A 94 -5.44 -1.31 0.77
N ILE A 95 -4.30 -0.69 1.06
CA ILE A 95 -3.51 -0.98 2.25
C ILE A 95 -3.44 0.27 3.13
N GLN A 96 -3.66 0.11 4.44
CA GLN A 96 -3.39 1.17 5.41
C GLN A 96 -1.88 1.47 5.51
N THR A 97 -1.53 2.70 5.85
CA THR A 97 -0.12 3.01 6.13
C THR A 97 0.33 2.38 7.43
N LEU A 98 1.57 1.91 7.43
CA LEU A 98 2.24 1.42 8.63
C LEU A 98 2.30 2.50 9.73
N ILE A 99 2.34 2.07 10.98
CA ILE A 99 2.60 2.94 12.13
C ILE A 99 4.08 3.29 12.15
N ARG A 100 4.39 4.57 11.99
CA ARG A 100 5.77 5.07 11.93
C ARG A 100 6.37 5.17 13.32
N GLU A 101 7.61 4.72 13.48
CA GLU A 101 8.36 4.83 14.72
C GLU A 101 8.57 6.28 15.18
N THR A 102 8.65 7.21 14.23
CA THR A 102 8.65 8.67 14.51
C THR A 102 7.48 9.09 15.42
N GLY A 103 6.35 8.39 15.38
CA GLY A 103 5.20 8.66 16.23
C GLY A 103 5.46 8.42 17.72
N ASN A 104 6.52 7.70 18.11
CA ASN A 104 6.85 7.44 19.51
C ASN A 104 7.39 8.70 20.24
N PHE A 105 7.96 9.63 19.48
CA PHE A 105 8.54 10.87 20.02
C PHE A 105 7.99 12.14 19.35
N ASN A 106 7.17 12.01 18.30
CA ASN A 106 6.50 13.12 17.62
C ASN A 106 4.99 12.88 17.57
N GLN A 107 4.26 13.54 18.48
CA GLN A 107 2.81 13.41 18.59
C GLN A 107 2.08 13.81 17.30
N LYS A 108 2.53 14.85 16.59
CA LYS A 108 1.90 15.27 15.33
C LYS A 108 2.03 14.19 14.25
N ALA A 109 3.18 13.52 14.18
CA ALA A 109 3.40 12.42 13.27
C ALA A 109 2.47 11.23 13.59
N ARG A 110 2.34 10.88 14.88
CA ARG A 110 1.41 9.84 15.35
C ARG A 110 -0.02 10.13 14.98
N GLU A 111 -0.50 11.32 15.31
CA GLU A 111 -1.87 11.74 15.01
C GLU A 111 -2.14 11.79 13.50
N ASN A 112 -1.17 12.21 12.69
CA ASN A 112 -1.31 12.22 11.24
C ASN A 112 -1.50 10.81 10.69
N VAL A 113 -0.65 9.84 11.08
CA VAL A 113 -0.77 8.43 10.66
C VAL A 113 -2.11 7.84 11.07
N LYS A 114 -2.55 8.09 12.32
CA LYS A 114 -3.84 7.66 12.80
C LYS A 114 -4.97 8.19 11.91
N ARG A 115 -4.99 9.50 11.66
CA ARG A 115 -6.00 10.15 10.81
C ARG A 115 -5.96 9.68 9.35
N GLN A 116 -4.78 9.41 8.80
CA GLN A 116 -4.65 8.80 7.46
C GLN A 116 -5.32 7.43 7.43
N ASN A 117 -5.06 6.58 8.43
CA ASN A 117 -5.64 5.24 8.51
C ASN A 117 -7.14 5.24 8.78
N GLU A 118 -7.65 6.19 9.56
CA GLU A 118 -9.08 6.42 9.76
C GLU A 118 -9.74 6.85 8.43
N ALA A 119 -9.19 7.88 7.78
CA ALA A 119 -9.73 8.39 6.52
C ALA A 119 -9.82 7.32 5.43
N ILE A 120 -8.76 6.51 5.24
CA ILE A 120 -8.83 5.47 4.21
C ILE A 120 -9.82 4.36 4.58
N ALA A 121 -9.96 4.01 5.84
CA ALA A 121 -10.97 3.04 6.28
C ALA A 121 -12.38 3.53 5.98
N GLU A 122 -12.66 4.81 6.25
CA GLU A 122 -13.95 5.43 5.92
C GLU A 122 -14.21 5.42 4.40
N GLN A 123 -13.22 5.75 3.58
CA GLN A 123 -13.39 5.77 2.12
C GLN A 123 -13.61 4.36 1.55
N VAL A 124 -12.98 3.34 2.12
CA VAL A 124 -13.25 1.95 1.75
C VAL A 124 -14.70 1.56 2.08
N GLU A 125 -15.24 2.01 3.21
CA GLU A 125 -16.65 1.77 3.54
C GLU A 125 -17.61 2.54 2.60
N VAL A 126 -17.26 3.76 2.18
CA VAL A 126 -18.02 4.48 1.13
C VAL A 126 -18.06 3.68 -0.17
N LEU A 127 -16.92 3.15 -0.61
CA LEU A 127 -16.84 2.31 -1.82
C LEU A 127 -17.64 1.01 -1.68
N ARG A 128 -17.63 0.37 -0.51
CA ARG A 128 -18.46 -0.81 -0.23
C ARG A 128 -19.96 -0.50 -0.31
N LYS A 129 -20.39 0.63 0.26
CA LYS A 129 -21.79 1.09 0.15
C LYS A 129 -22.19 1.41 -1.30
N LYS A 130 -21.24 1.78 -2.15
CA LYS A 130 -21.44 1.93 -3.60
C LYS A 130 -21.42 0.58 -4.36
N ASN A 131 -21.35 -0.55 -3.66
CA ASN A 131 -21.28 -1.90 -4.22
C ASN A 131 -20.08 -2.12 -5.17
N VAL A 132 -18.94 -1.47 -4.92
CA VAL A 132 -17.70 -1.72 -5.65
C VAL A 132 -17.24 -3.15 -5.37
N LYS A 133 -17.29 -4.00 -6.39
CA LYS A 133 -16.93 -5.42 -6.29
C LYS A 133 -15.41 -5.60 -6.25
N ASN A 134 -14.96 -6.77 -5.76
CA ASN A 134 -13.55 -7.16 -5.73
C ASN A 134 -12.64 -6.09 -5.12
N LEU A 135 -13.16 -5.36 -4.12
CA LEU A 135 -12.43 -4.37 -3.33
C LEU A 135 -12.02 -5.00 -2.01
N TYR A 136 -10.73 -5.05 -1.75
CA TYR A 136 -10.14 -5.64 -0.56
C TYR A 136 -9.40 -4.57 0.25
N PHE A 137 -9.34 -4.78 1.56
CA PHE A 137 -8.71 -3.85 2.47
C PHE A 137 -7.78 -4.57 3.44
N ILE A 138 -6.50 -4.22 3.42
CA ILE A 138 -5.50 -4.72 4.35
C ILE A 138 -5.29 -3.65 5.42
N LYS A 139 -5.74 -3.96 6.63
CA LYS A 139 -5.54 -3.09 7.80
C LYS A 139 -4.11 -3.21 8.31
N GLU A 140 -3.60 -2.10 8.85
CA GLU A 140 -2.35 -2.11 9.57
C GLU A 140 -2.46 -3.05 10.78
N ASP A 141 -1.46 -3.91 10.93
CA ASP A 141 -1.35 -4.88 12.01
C ASP A 141 0.13 -5.08 12.33
N GLN A 142 0.72 -4.12 13.02
CA GLN A 142 2.13 -4.14 13.44
C GLN A 142 3.07 -4.57 12.30
N PHE A 143 2.94 -3.91 11.14
CA PHE A 143 3.72 -4.24 9.94
C PHE A 143 5.22 -4.21 10.19
N LEU A 144 5.69 -3.33 11.08
CA LEU A 144 7.11 -3.20 11.43
C LEU A 144 7.54 -4.06 12.63
N GLY A 145 6.60 -4.66 13.35
CA GLY A 145 6.83 -5.31 14.65
C GLY A 145 6.70 -4.34 15.82
N THR A 146 7.14 -4.74 17.01
CA THR A 146 6.94 -4.00 18.27
C THR A 146 8.23 -3.71 19.03
N ASP A 147 9.38 -4.08 18.47
CA ASP A 147 10.70 -3.91 19.07
C ASP A 147 11.41 -2.61 18.66
N HIS A 148 10.74 -1.79 17.82
CA HIS A 148 11.22 -0.52 17.29
C HIS A 148 12.46 -0.60 16.38
N GLU A 149 12.82 -1.78 15.88
CA GLU A 149 13.99 -2.02 15.04
C GLU A 149 13.69 -2.03 13.53
N GLY A 150 12.44 -1.78 13.13
CA GLY A 150 11.98 -1.95 11.75
C GLY A 150 12.28 -0.82 10.78
N THR A 151 12.87 0.32 11.22
CA THR A 151 13.10 1.49 10.37
C THR A 151 14.52 2.04 10.48
N VAL A 152 14.93 2.85 9.49
CA VAL A 152 16.22 3.56 9.49
C VAL A 152 16.10 4.95 10.12
N ASP A 153 15.01 5.65 9.83
CA ASP A 153 14.80 7.07 10.18
C ASP A 153 13.48 7.31 10.94
N GLY A 154 12.88 6.24 11.45
CA GLY A 154 11.58 6.29 12.09
C GLY A 154 10.38 6.28 11.12
N THR A 155 10.63 6.28 9.81
CA THR A 155 9.60 6.29 8.76
C THR A 155 9.80 5.19 7.72
N HIS A 156 11.02 5.08 7.18
CA HIS A 156 11.34 4.16 6.09
C HIS A 156 11.87 2.82 6.63
N PRO A 157 11.25 1.70 6.24
CA PRO A 157 11.67 0.38 6.69
C PRO A 157 13.10 0.06 6.26
N ASN A 158 13.88 -0.52 7.16
CA ASN A 158 15.10 -1.23 6.84
C ASN A 158 14.78 -2.65 6.33
N ASP A 159 15.77 -3.47 6.03
CA ASP A 159 15.55 -4.83 5.53
C ASP A 159 14.73 -5.71 6.49
N LEU A 160 14.89 -5.52 7.81
CA LEU A 160 14.09 -6.22 8.83
C LEU A 160 12.62 -5.78 8.78
N GLY A 161 12.36 -4.47 8.69
CA GLY A 161 11.01 -3.92 8.55
C GLY A 161 10.35 -4.41 7.27
N PHE A 162 11.07 -4.40 6.13
CA PHE A 162 10.56 -4.94 4.88
C PHE A 162 10.26 -6.45 4.96
N ASP A 163 11.07 -7.22 5.69
CA ASP A 163 10.81 -8.65 5.90
C ASP A 163 9.50 -8.88 6.68
N ARG A 164 9.28 -8.09 7.72
CA ARG A 164 8.06 -8.14 8.53
C ARG A 164 6.82 -7.75 7.72
N MET A 165 6.88 -6.64 7.00
CA MET A 165 5.82 -6.20 6.07
C MET A 165 5.52 -7.29 5.03
N LEU A 166 6.56 -7.84 4.40
CA LEU A 166 6.43 -8.87 3.39
C LEU A 166 5.69 -10.11 3.89
N LYS A 167 5.98 -10.58 5.12
CA LYS A 167 5.28 -11.71 5.72
C LYS A 167 3.78 -11.46 5.84
N LYS A 168 3.40 -10.27 6.31
CA LYS A 168 1.98 -9.86 6.42
C LYS A 168 1.32 -9.72 5.04
N TYR A 169 2.02 -9.08 4.09
CA TYR A 169 1.51 -8.87 2.73
C TYR A 169 1.37 -10.19 1.97
N LYS A 170 2.35 -11.10 2.03
CA LYS A 170 2.23 -12.43 1.43
C LYS A 170 1.00 -13.18 1.92
N LEU A 171 0.75 -13.16 3.24
CA LEU A 171 -0.41 -13.81 3.83
C LEU A 171 -1.73 -13.24 3.31
N ALA A 172 -1.87 -11.92 3.28
CA ALA A 172 -3.08 -11.25 2.83
C ALA A 172 -3.29 -11.40 1.30
N ILE A 173 -2.25 -11.10 0.51
CA ILE A 173 -2.30 -11.16 -0.96
C ILE A 173 -2.55 -12.58 -1.45
N SER A 174 -1.91 -13.59 -0.82
CA SER A 174 -2.14 -15.01 -1.15
C SER A 174 -3.61 -15.40 -1.01
N LYS A 175 -4.27 -14.96 0.06
CA LYS A 175 -5.70 -15.22 0.29
C LYS A 175 -6.59 -14.51 -0.72
N ILE A 176 -6.29 -13.25 -1.03
CA ILE A 176 -7.09 -12.42 -1.92
C ILE A 176 -6.95 -12.87 -3.38
N LEU A 177 -5.73 -13.00 -3.85
CA LEU A 177 -5.43 -13.30 -5.26
C LEU A 177 -5.32 -14.80 -5.55
N LYS A 178 -5.39 -15.66 -4.52
CA LYS A 178 -5.22 -17.13 -4.61
C LYS A 178 -3.90 -17.56 -5.26
N ILE A 179 -2.86 -16.76 -5.08
CA ILE A 179 -1.50 -17.05 -5.54
C ILE A 179 -0.65 -17.66 -4.42
N LYS A 180 0.38 -18.42 -4.81
CA LYS A 180 1.32 -19.03 -3.87
C LYS A 180 2.64 -18.28 -3.87
N PHE A 181 3.21 -18.13 -2.69
CA PHE A 181 4.56 -17.61 -2.50
C PHE A 181 5.49 -18.73 -2.04
N LYS A 182 6.65 -18.85 -2.66
CA LYS A 182 7.71 -19.78 -2.21
C LYS A 182 8.29 -19.26 -0.89
N ALA A 183 8.80 -20.19 -0.06
CA ALA A 183 9.64 -19.81 1.08
C ALA A 183 10.93 -19.12 0.57
N GLU A 184 11.36 -18.07 1.24
CA GLU A 184 12.64 -17.40 1.03
C GLU A 184 13.62 -17.81 2.11
#